data_819e03be12c3480f889a8b062bdfd159
#
_entry.id   819e03be12c3480f889a8b062bdfd159
#
_cell.length_a   1.000
_cell.length_b   1.000
_cell.length_c   1.000
_cell.angle_alpha   90.00
_cell.angle_beta   90.00
_cell.angle_gamma   90.00
#
_symmetry.space_group_name_H-M   'P 1'
#
loop_
_entity.id
_entity.type
_entity.pdbx_description
1 polymer ?
#
loop_
_entity_poly.entity_id
_entity_poly.type
_entity_poly.pdbx_seq_one_letter_code
_entity_poly.pdbx_strand_id
1 'polypeptide(L)'
;MKKVLILDKGHSILSEKLLEAGFELDFNLSLSREELLEIISQYSVLIVRSKLLIDKEVIDRAINLKVIGRIGAGMDAIDTDYAEEKGIKCINSPEGNRDAVGEHCLGLLLAVFNKICIADSQVRKGLWLREENRGLEIKGKTIGIIGYGNMGRSFAQRLSGFDCKVIAYDKYKTNYSDDFAQECSLEEIFSQSDVLSF
;
A
#
# COMPACT_ATOMS: atom_id res chain seq x y z
N MET A 1 -27.16 -18.98 3.47
CA MET A 1 -27.12 -17.61 2.93
C MET A 1 -25.68 -17.15 2.94
N LYS A 2 -25.26 -16.40 1.94
CA LYS A 2 -23.87 -15.90 1.87
C LYS A 2 -23.78 -14.56 2.62
N LYS A 3 -23.43 -14.61 3.91
CA LYS A 3 -23.29 -13.41 4.75
C LYS A 3 -21.88 -12.85 4.69
N VAL A 4 -21.77 -11.53 4.58
CA VAL A 4 -20.52 -10.76 4.59
C VAL A 4 -20.48 -9.89 5.82
N LEU A 5 -19.45 -10.03 6.64
CA LEU A 5 -19.14 -9.11 7.72
C LEU A 5 -18.17 -8.04 7.23
N ILE A 6 -18.52 -6.77 7.39
CA ILE A 6 -17.70 -5.61 6.98
C ILE A 6 -17.30 -4.83 8.23
N LEU A 7 -16.01 -4.85 8.54
CA LEU A 7 -15.45 -4.24 9.76
C LEU A 7 -14.86 -2.83 9.51
N ASP A 8 -14.63 -2.47 8.26
CA ASP A 8 -14.04 -1.18 7.90
C ASP A 8 -14.79 -0.51 6.75
N LYS A 9 -14.89 0.81 6.81
CA LYS A 9 -15.54 1.57 5.75
C LYS A 9 -14.71 1.54 4.48
N GLY A 10 -15.33 1.05 3.40
CA GLY A 10 -14.78 1.04 2.04
C GLY A 10 -15.56 1.97 1.10
N HIS A 11 -15.18 1.99 -0.17
CA HIS A 11 -15.95 2.67 -1.22
C HIS A 11 -17.29 1.96 -1.42
N SER A 12 -18.36 2.73 -1.71
CA SER A 12 -19.74 2.20 -1.87
C SER A 12 -19.85 1.11 -2.93
N ILE A 13 -19.02 1.16 -3.97
CA ILE A 13 -19.01 0.18 -5.06
C ILE A 13 -18.83 -1.26 -4.55
N LEU A 14 -18.08 -1.48 -3.46
CA LEU A 14 -17.90 -2.81 -2.88
C LEU A 14 -19.25 -3.36 -2.38
N SER A 15 -19.96 -2.54 -1.62
CA SER A 15 -21.26 -2.93 -1.06
C SER A 15 -22.31 -3.13 -2.16
N GLU A 16 -22.35 -2.23 -3.15
CA GLU A 16 -23.23 -2.32 -4.31
C GLU A 16 -23.02 -3.63 -5.06
N LYS A 17 -21.75 -3.97 -5.38
CA LYS A 17 -21.42 -5.20 -6.12
C LYS A 17 -21.67 -6.47 -5.31
N LEU A 18 -21.46 -6.46 -4.00
CA LEU A 18 -21.79 -7.60 -3.14
C LEU A 18 -23.30 -7.82 -3.06
N LEU A 19 -24.09 -6.75 -2.94
CA LEU A 19 -25.58 -6.83 -2.96
C LEU A 19 -26.09 -7.34 -4.30
N GLU A 20 -25.57 -6.82 -5.42
CA GLU A 20 -25.90 -7.30 -6.79
C GLU A 20 -25.58 -8.80 -6.94
N ALA A 21 -24.51 -9.28 -6.30
CA ALA A 21 -24.13 -10.70 -6.30
C ALA A 21 -24.94 -11.57 -5.31
N GLY A 22 -25.93 -10.99 -4.63
CA GLY A 22 -26.84 -11.70 -3.73
C GLY A 22 -26.28 -12.00 -2.35
N PHE A 23 -25.29 -11.23 -1.89
CA PHE A 23 -24.78 -11.33 -0.53
C PHE A 23 -25.63 -10.50 0.44
N GLU A 24 -25.79 -10.99 1.66
CA GLU A 24 -26.31 -10.23 2.80
C GLU A 24 -25.14 -9.53 3.50
N LEU A 25 -25.23 -8.21 3.67
CA LEU A 25 -24.15 -7.41 4.25
C LEU A 25 -24.47 -7.02 5.69
N ASP A 26 -23.52 -7.24 6.57
CA ASP A 26 -23.57 -6.82 7.96
C ASP A 26 -22.37 -5.88 8.23
N PHE A 27 -22.68 -4.64 8.63
CA PHE A 27 -21.70 -3.62 8.91
C PHE A 27 -21.50 -3.48 10.40
N ASN A 28 -20.32 -3.81 10.91
CA ASN A 28 -19.96 -3.58 12.29
C ASN A 28 -18.61 -2.89 12.41
N LEU A 29 -18.62 -1.56 12.27
CA LEU A 29 -17.42 -0.75 12.19
C LEU A 29 -16.75 -0.50 13.56
N SER A 30 -17.39 -0.87 14.66
CA SER A 30 -16.89 -0.68 16.03
C SER A 30 -16.60 -1.98 16.76
N LEU A 31 -16.69 -3.12 16.06
CA LEU A 31 -16.53 -4.44 16.65
C LEU A 31 -15.17 -4.60 17.36
N SER A 32 -15.19 -5.09 18.58
CA SER A 32 -14.00 -5.54 19.30
C SER A 32 -13.54 -6.91 18.82
N ARG A 33 -12.31 -7.30 19.22
CA ARG A 33 -11.82 -8.65 18.92
C ARG A 33 -12.65 -9.73 19.56
N GLU A 34 -13.05 -9.53 20.82
CA GLU A 34 -13.84 -10.49 21.60
C GLU A 34 -15.21 -10.73 20.94
N GLU A 35 -15.88 -9.66 20.55
CA GLU A 35 -17.16 -9.74 19.84
C GLU A 35 -17.00 -10.42 18.47
N LEU A 36 -15.88 -10.16 17.75
CA LEU A 36 -15.60 -10.84 16.49
C LEU A 36 -15.50 -12.36 16.67
N LEU A 37 -14.80 -12.83 17.70
CA LEU A 37 -14.65 -14.26 18.00
C LEU A 37 -16.00 -14.96 18.30
N GLU A 38 -16.99 -14.22 18.80
CA GLU A 38 -18.34 -14.77 19.08
C GLU A 38 -19.18 -14.92 17.82
N ILE A 39 -19.04 -14.01 16.84
CA ILE A 39 -19.97 -13.97 15.70
C ILE A 39 -19.38 -14.47 14.38
N ILE A 40 -18.04 -14.53 14.23
CA ILE A 40 -17.37 -14.79 12.96
C ILE A 40 -17.79 -16.10 12.29
N SER A 41 -18.16 -17.11 13.07
CA SER A 41 -18.66 -18.40 12.58
C SER A 41 -19.94 -18.31 11.72
N GLN A 42 -20.66 -17.19 11.79
CA GLN A 42 -21.92 -16.99 11.05
C GLN A 42 -21.68 -16.48 9.61
N TYR A 43 -20.45 -16.07 9.28
CA TYR A 43 -20.13 -15.38 8.03
C TYR A 43 -19.31 -16.26 7.07
N SER A 44 -19.57 -16.07 5.78
CA SER A 44 -18.82 -16.73 4.71
C SER A 44 -17.75 -15.83 4.08
N VAL A 45 -17.85 -14.52 4.29
CA VAL A 45 -16.88 -13.51 3.83
C VAL A 45 -16.64 -12.51 4.94
N LEU A 46 -15.37 -12.16 5.14
CA LEU A 46 -14.93 -11.11 6.06
C LEU A 46 -14.23 -10.01 5.26
N ILE A 47 -14.66 -8.78 5.44
CA ILE A 47 -14.03 -7.59 4.82
C ILE A 47 -13.39 -6.74 5.93
N VAL A 48 -12.08 -6.57 5.82
CA VAL A 48 -11.26 -5.83 6.82
C VAL A 48 -10.33 -4.83 6.14
N ARG A 49 -9.75 -3.96 6.95
CA ARG A 49 -8.63 -3.10 6.54
C ARG A 49 -7.40 -3.37 7.42
N SER A 50 -7.26 -2.68 8.55
CA SER A 50 -6.09 -2.81 9.43
C SER A 50 -6.45 -2.73 10.91
N LYS A 51 -7.75 -2.71 11.25
CA LYS A 51 -8.22 -2.45 12.60
C LYS A 51 -8.01 -3.63 13.54
N LEU A 52 -8.24 -4.84 13.03
CA LEU A 52 -8.14 -6.07 13.81
C LEU A 52 -7.13 -7.02 13.19
N LEU A 53 -6.40 -7.71 14.04
CA LEU A 53 -5.52 -8.81 13.64
C LEU A 53 -6.38 -10.06 13.40
N ILE A 54 -6.23 -10.65 12.22
CA ILE A 54 -6.89 -11.90 11.81
C ILE A 54 -5.86 -13.02 11.90
N ASP A 55 -5.64 -13.46 13.12
CA ASP A 55 -4.69 -14.51 13.47
C ASP A 55 -5.34 -15.90 13.50
N LYS A 56 -4.58 -16.90 13.91
CA LYS A 56 -5.02 -18.31 13.99
C LYS A 56 -6.28 -18.49 14.83
N GLU A 57 -6.43 -17.75 15.94
CA GLU A 57 -7.59 -17.89 16.80
C GLU A 57 -8.87 -17.42 16.09
N VAL A 58 -8.81 -16.27 15.40
CA VAL A 58 -9.96 -15.78 14.60
C VAL A 58 -10.28 -16.76 13.47
N ILE A 59 -9.25 -17.26 12.77
CA ILE A 59 -9.41 -18.21 11.66
C ILE A 59 -10.03 -19.53 12.14
N ASP A 60 -9.60 -20.07 13.26
CA ASP A 60 -10.16 -21.30 13.83
C ASP A 60 -11.63 -21.15 14.25
N ARG A 61 -12.04 -19.98 14.74
CA ARG A 61 -13.46 -19.68 15.05
C ARG A 61 -14.30 -19.47 13.80
N ALA A 62 -13.68 -19.11 12.68
CA ALA A 62 -14.35 -18.76 11.42
C ALA A 62 -14.71 -20.00 10.57
N ILE A 63 -15.38 -20.98 11.14
CA ILE A 63 -15.64 -22.30 10.54
C ILE A 63 -16.38 -22.29 9.19
N ASN A 64 -17.16 -21.25 8.92
CA ASN A 64 -17.91 -21.08 7.68
C ASN A 64 -17.25 -20.10 6.69
N LEU A 65 -16.14 -19.46 7.09
CA LEU A 65 -15.46 -18.45 6.28
C LEU A 65 -14.82 -19.08 5.02
N LYS A 66 -14.96 -18.42 3.90
CA LYS A 66 -14.38 -18.84 2.61
C LYS A 66 -13.46 -17.79 2.03
N VAL A 67 -13.68 -16.52 2.36
CA VAL A 67 -12.91 -15.41 1.82
C VAL A 67 -12.65 -14.37 2.90
N ILE A 68 -11.41 -13.88 2.96
CA ILE A 68 -11.04 -12.67 3.67
C ILE A 68 -10.62 -11.65 2.61
N GLY A 69 -11.35 -10.53 2.53
CA GLY A 69 -11.04 -9.41 1.65
C GLY A 69 -10.43 -8.26 2.43
N ARG A 70 -9.21 -7.83 2.05
CA ARG A 70 -8.55 -6.69 2.66
C ARG A 70 -8.71 -5.44 1.78
N ILE A 71 -9.32 -4.39 2.32
CA ILE A 71 -9.41 -3.08 1.65
C ILE A 71 -8.04 -2.40 1.76
N GLY A 72 -7.15 -2.65 0.81
CA GLY A 72 -5.80 -2.10 0.72
C GLY A 72 -4.75 -3.11 0.25
N ALA A 73 -3.46 -2.76 0.29
CA ALA A 73 -2.39 -3.51 -0.33
C ALA A 73 -1.73 -4.55 0.59
N GLY A 74 -1.27 -4.16 1.78
CA GLY A 74 -0.55 -5.06 2.69
C GLY A 74 -1.47 -6.11 3.31
N MET A 75 -0.93 -7.26 3.68
CA MET A 75 -1.67 -8.36 4.31
C MET A 75 -1.17 -8.67 5.72
N ASP A 76 -0.32 -7.82 6.27
CA ASP A 76 0.42 -8.05 7.52
C ASP A 76 -0.48 -8.28 8.76
N ALA A 77 -1.73 -7.80 8.70
CA ALA A 77 -2.72 -8.02 9.76
C ALA A 77 -3.52 -9.33 9.60
N ILE A 78 -3.17 -10.17 8.63
CA ILE A 78 -3.89 -11.42 8.34
C ILE A 78 -2.86 -12.55 8.23
N ASP A 79 -3.04 -13.62 8.99
CA ASP A 79 -2.25 -14.85 8.85
C ASP A 79 -2.71 -15.58 7.57
N THR A 80 -2.17 -15.12 6.43
CA THR A 80 -2.57 -15.61 5.10
C THR A 80 -2.22 -17.07 4.89
N ASP A 81 -1.08 -17.51 5.39
CA ASP A 81 -0.60 -18.88 5.23
C ASP A 81 -1.54 -19.84 5.98
N TYR A 82 -1.88 -19.50 7.21
CA TYR A 82 -2.81 -20.30 8.00
C TYR A 82 -4.25 -20.28 7.44
N ALA A 83 -4.69 -19.12 6.91
CA ALA A 83 -5.99 -19.03 6.25
C ALA A 83 -6.06 -19.95 5.02
N GLU A 84 -5.00 -20.01 4.20
CA GLU A 84 -4.91 -20.90 3.04
C GLU A 84 -4.90 -22.38 3.45
N GLU A 85 -4.18 -22.75 4.52
CA GLU A 85 -4.23 -24.11 5.09
C GLU A 85 -5.65 -24.54 5.47
N LYS A 86 -6.47 -23.59 5.95
CA LYS A 86 -7.89 -23.81 6.27
C LYS A 86 -8.82 -23.70 5.06
N GLY A 87 -8.31 -23.48 3.86
CA GLY A 87 -9.08 -23.33 2.63
C GLY A 87 -9.83 -21.99 2.51
N ILE A 88 -9.37 -20.95 3.22
CA ILE A 88 -9.90 -19.60 3.18
C ILE A 88 -9.06 -18.78 2.20
N LYS A 89 -9.67 -18.23 1.16
CA LYS A 89 -8.98 -17.40 0.18
C LYS A 89 -8.79 -15.99 0.70
N CYS A 90 -7.55 -15.51 0.74
CA CYS A 90 -7.22 -14.13 1.05
C CYS A 90 -7.06 -13.30 -0.23
N ILE A 91 -7.72 -12.13 -0.28
CA ILE A 91 -7.65 -11.18 -1.41
C ILE A 91 -7.42 -9.77 -0.90
N ASN A 92 -6.65 -8.99 -1.66
CA ASN A 92 -6.36 -7.59 -1.37
C ASN A 92 -6.56 -6.72 -2.64
N SER A 93 -6.38 -5.41 -2.52
CA SER A 93 -6.54 -4.46 -3.64
C SER A 93 -5.38 -3.47 -3.70
N PRO A 94 -4.17 -3.91 -4.05
CA PRO A 94 -3.00 -3.04 -4.12
C PRO A 94 -3.12 -1.96 -5.20
N GLU A 95 -3.90 -2.21 -6.25
CA GLU A 95 -4.13 -1.24 -7.33
C GLU A 95 -4.92 -0.01 -6.84
N GLY A 96 -5.73 -0.17 -5.79
CA GLY A 96 -6.62 0.89 -5.30
C GLY A 96 -5.90 2.09 -4.68
N ASN A 97 -4.68 1.93 -4.19
CA ASN A 97 -3.91 3.01 -3.55
C ASN A 97 -2.52 3.23 -4.13
N ARG A 98 -2.10 2.45 -5.13
CA ARG A 98 -0.76 2.56 -5.72
C ARG A 98 -0.46 3.96 -6.24
N ASP A 99 -1.44 4.61 -6.86
CA ASP A 99 -1.27 5.92 -7.44
C ASP A 99 -1.07 6.99 -6.36
N ALA A 100 -1.86 6.95 -5.30
CA ALA A 100 -1.70 7.82 -4.14
C ALA A 100 -0.32 7.64 -3.45
N VAL A 101 0.16 6.40 -3.34
CA VAL A 101 1.49 6.12 -2.77
C VAL A 101 2.59 6.69 -3.67
N GLY A 102 2.52 6.49 -4.99
CA GLY A 102 3.49 7.03 -5.92
C GLY A 102 3.55 8.57 -5.90
N GLU A 103 2.39 9.22 -5.81
CA GLU A 103 2.30 10.69 -5.65
C GLU A 103 2.86 11.15 -4.31
N HIS A 104 2.59 10.42 -3.24
CA HIS A 104 3.14 10.73 -1.92
C HIS A 104 4.67 10.61 -1.88
N CYS A 105 5.24 9.56 -2.49
CA CYS A 105 6.69 9.39 -2.60
C CYS A 105 7.33 10.55 -3.38
N LEU A 106 6.73 10.96 -4.50
CA LEU A 106 7.18 12.13 -5.25
C LEU A 106 7.09 13.42 -4.41
N GLY A 107 5.98 13.61 -3.70
CA GLY A 107 5.80 14.74 -2.80
C GLY A 107 6.86 14.82 -1.71
N LEU A 108 7.21 13.68 -1.08
CA LEU A 108 8.28 13.60 -0.09
C LEU A 108 9.65 13.90 -0.70
N LEU A 109 9.96 13.35 -1.87
CA LEU A 109 11.21 13.61 -2.58
C LEU A 109 11.38 15.11 -2.87
N LEU A 110 10.35 15.74 -3.43
CA LEU A 110 10.36 17.18 -3.71
C LEU A 110 10.45 18.01 -2.42
N ALA A 111 9.74 17.63 -1.37
CA ALA A 111 9.78 18.33 -0.08
C ALA A 111 11.17 18.31 0.55
N VAL A 112 11.88 17.18 0.46
CA VAL A 112 13.25 17.03 0.98
C VAL A 112 14.23 17.80 0.09
N PHE A 113 14.20 17.58 -1.23
CA PHE A 113 15.15 18.19 -2.16
C PHE A 113 15.06 19.73 -2.17
N ASN A 114 13.84 20.27 -2.11
CA ASN A 114 13.60 21.71 -2.11
C ASN A 114 13.47 22.31 -0.70
N LYS A 115 13.71 21.52 0.36
CA LYS A 115 13.61 21.93 1.76
C LYS A 115 12.28 22.62 2.13
N ILE A 116 11.18 22.20 1.46
CA ILE A 116 9.88 22.91 1.50
C ILE A 116 9.39 23.12 2.94
N CYS A 117 9.40 22.06 3.75
CA CYS A 117 8.89 22.12 5.13
C CYS A 117 9.74 23.04 6.04
N ILE A 118 11.06 23.02 5.83
CA ILE A 118 11.99 23.87 6.59
C ILE A 118 11.79 25.33 6.19
N ALA A 119 11.78 25.61 4.89
CA ALA A 119 11.59 26.96 4.36
C ALA A 119 10.24 27.56 4.76
N ASP A 120 9.13 26.79 4.69
CA ASP A 120 7.81 27.22 5.14
C ASP A 120 7.82 27.62 6.62
N SER A 121 8.40 26.75 7.49
CA SER A 121 8.51 27.05 8.93
C SER A 121 9.31 28.32 9.23
N GLN A 122 10.39 28.57 8.47
CA GLN A 122 11.23 29.75 8.63
C GLN A 122 10.51 31.02 8.17
N VAL A 123 9.89 30.98 7.00
CA VAL A 123 9.12 32.12 6.45
C VAL A 123 7.97 32.51 7.37
N ARG A 124 7.25 31.56 7.95
CA ARG A 124 6.19 31.83 8.94
C ARG A 124 6.72 32.52 10.21
N LYS A 125 8.01 32.39 10.51
CA LYS A 125 8.71 33.07 11.59
C LYS A 125 9.35 34.39 11.16
N GLY A 126 9.10 34.86 9.93
CA GLY A 126 9.67 36.07 9.38
C GLY A 126 11.14 35.95 8.95
N LEU A 127 11.67 34.75 8.83
CA LEU A 127 13.04 34.49 8.41
C LEU A 127 13.11 34.25 6.90
N TRP A 128 13.97 35.00 6.21
CA TRP A 128 14.23 34.87 4.77
C TRP A 128 15.65 34.36 4.54
N LEU A 129 15.83 33.02 4.59
CA LEU A 129 17.11 32.34 4.54
C LEU A 129 17.29 31.68 3.16
N ARG A 130 17.53 32.50 2.13
CA ARG A 130 17.55 32.07 0.72
C ARG A 130 18.66 31.05 0.45
N GLU A 131 19.89 31.31 0.89
CA GLU A 131 21.04 30.46 0.56
C GLU A 131 20.99 29.13 1.31
N GLU A 132 20.58 29.15 2.57
CA GLU A 132 20.41 27.96 3.42
C GLU A 132 19.32 27.04 2.88
N ASN A 133 18.33 27.61 2.17
CA ASN A 133 17.21 26.88 1.59
C ASN A 133 17.38 26.56 0.10
N ARG A 134 18.57 26.72 -0.46
CA ARG A 134 18.83 26.18 -1.80
C ARG A 134 18.57 24.69 -1.84
N GLY A 135 17.70 24.29 -2.76
CA GLY A 135 17.37 22.90 -3.01
C GLY A 135 18.34 22.22 -3.98
N LEU A 136 18.04 20.97 -4.24
CA LEU A 136 18.64 20.14 -5.27
C LEU A 136 17.62 19.87 -6.37
N GLU A 137 18.07 19.80 -7.60
CA GLU A 137 17.23 19.40 -8.73
C GLU A 137 17.25 17.87 -8.89
N ILE A 138 16.13 17.29 -9.29
CA ILE A 138 16.02 15.84 -9.61
C ILE A 138 16.66 15.55 -10.98
N LYS A 139 16.65 16.53 -11.89
CA LYS A 139 17.22 16.41 -13.22
C LYS A 139 18.66 15.86 -13.18
N GLY A 140 18.91 14.84 -14.01
CA GLY A 140 20.21 14.18 -14.10
C GLY A 140 20.58 13.27 -12.93
N LYS A 141 19.71 13.11 -11.93
CA LYS A 141 19.91 12.20 -10.82
C LYS A 141 19.52 10.78 -11.16
N THR A 142 20.08 9.82 -10.43
CA THR A 142 19.67 8.42 -10.47
C THR A 142 18.82 8.10 -9.24
N ILE A 143 17.59 7.70 -9.47
CA ILE A 143 16.65 7.27 -8.42
C ILE A 143 16.61 5.75 -8.42
N GLY A 144 17.06 5.13 -7.33
CA GLY A 144 17.01 3.69 -7.11
C GLY A 144 15.75 3.29 -6.35
N ILE A 145 15.06 2.28 -6.83
CA ILE A 145 13.84 1.75 -6.21
C ILE A 145 14.08 0.28 -5.85
N ILE A 146 13.97 -0.04 -4.55
CA ILE A 146 14.01 -1.43 -4.06
C ILE A 146 12.56 -1.91 -3.87
N GLY A 147 12.15 -2.87 -4.68
CA GLY A 147 10.77 -3.35 -4.78
C GLY A 147 10.01 -2.73 -5.95
N TYR A 148 10.05 -3.40 -7.11
CA TYR A 148 9.36 -2.95 -8.34
C TYR A 148 8.01 -3.65 -8.52
N GLY A 149 7.21 -3.58 -7.43
CA GLY A 149 5.81 -4.00 -7.40
C GLY A 149 4.85 -2.89 -7.85
N ASN A 150 3.60 -2.95 -7.36
CA ASN A 150 2.59 -1.93 -7.67
C ASN A 150 3.02 -0.52 -7.25
N MET A 151 3.62 -0.37 -6.07
CA MET A 151 4.00 0.92 -5.50
C MET A 151 5.25 1.49 -6.17
N GLY A 152 6.33 0.69 -6.27
CA GLY A 152 7.58 1.13 -6.88
C GLY A 152 7.40 1.52 -8.35
N ARG A 153 6.65 0.72 -9.12
CA ARG A 153 6.32 1.06 -10.51
C ARG A 153 5.50 2.35 -10.62
N SER A 154 4.54 2.54 -9.71
CA SER A 154 3.74 3.76 -9.66
C SER A 154 4.57 5.00 -9.35
N PHE A 155 5.54 4.90 -8.45
CA PHE A 155 6.48 5.98 -8.18
C PHE A 155 7.39 6.27 -9.38
N ALA A 156 7.98 5.23 -10.01
CA ALA A 156 8.79 5.38 -11.21
C ALA A 156 8.05 6.11 -12.33
N GLN A 157 6.80 5.75 -12.57
CA GLN A 157 5.95 6.41 -13.57
C GLN A 157 5.81 7.91 -13.31
N ARG A 158 5.73 8.34 -12.07
CA ARG A 158 5.59 9.77 -11.71
C ARG A 158 6.88 10.55 -11.86
N LEU A 159 8.01 9.86 -11.93
CA LEU A 159 9.32 10.47 -12.18
C LEU A 159 9.59 10.74 -13.67
N SER A 160 8.77 10.24 -14.59
CA SER A 160 9.00 10.33 -16.04
C SER A 160 9.15 11.76 -16.59
N GLY A 161 8.60 12.77 -15.90
CA GLY A 161 8.70 14.18 -16.30
C GLY A 161 9.89 14.95 -15.72
N PHE A 162 10.80 14.29 -14.98
CA PHE A 162 11.88 14.96 -14.24
C PHE A 162 13.27 14.86 -14.88
N ASP A 163 13.40 14.29 -16.07
CA ASP A 163 14.69 14.09 -16.76
C ASP A 163 15.73 13.38 -15.87
N CYS A 164 15.30 12.41 -15.06
CA CYS A 164 16.15 11.59 -14.20
C CYS A 164 16.22 10.13 -14.69
N LYS A 165 17.26 9.43 -14.27
CA LYS A 165 17.39 7.98 -14.51
C LYS A 165 16.70 7.25 -13.36
N VAL A 166 15.87 6.26 -13.67
CA VAL A 166 15.27 5.37 -12.66
C VAL A 166 15.79 3.96 -12.87
N ILE A 167 16.37 3.38 -11.82
CA ILE A 167 16.81 1.99 -11.76
C ILE A 167 16.05 1.27 -10.67
N ALA A 168 15.75 0.00 -10.85
CA ALA A 168 14.96 -0.76 -9.90
C ALA A 168 15.54 -2.16 -9.65
N TYR A 169 15.45 -2.60 -8.40
CA TYR A 169 15.71 -3.98 -8.00
C TYR A 169 14.46 -4.58 -7.38
N ASP A 170 14.15 -5.81 -7.77
CA ASP A 170 13.09 -6.60 -7.14
C ASP A 170 13.61 -8.00 -6.81
N LYS A 171 13.39 -8.44 -5.57
CA LYS A 171 13.86 -9.75 -5.11
C LYS A 171 13.16 -10.93 -5.79
N TYR A 172 11.92 -10.72 -6.22
CA TYR A 172 11.01 -11.79 -6.66
C TYR A 172 10.72 -11.76 -8.15
N LYS A 173 11.15 -10.72 -8.86
CA LYS A 173 10.87 -10.52 -10.29
C LYS A 173 12.15 -10.51 -11.10
N THR A 174 12.03 -10.90 -12.35
CA THR A 174 13.08 -10.82 -13.39
C THR A 174 12.46 -10.35 -14.70
N ASN A 175 13.24 -9.68 -15.55
CA ASN A 175 12.81 -9.16 -16.85
C ASN A 175 11.62 -8.18 -16.73
N TYR A 176 11.69 -7.27 -15.77
CA TYR A 176 10.62 -6.30 -15.46
C TYR A 176 10.94 -4.86 -15.88
N SER A 177 12.06 -4.62 -16.59
CA SER A 177 12.32 -3.30 -17.20
C SER A 177 11.14 -2.87 -18.05
N ASP A 178 10.77 -1.60 -17.92
CA ASP A 178 9.70 -0.99 -18.70
C ASP A 178 10.05 0.48 -19.05
N ASP A 179 9.07 1.23 -19.53
CA ASP A 179 9.27 2.63 -19.94
C ASP A 179 9.66 3.56 -18.75
N PHE A 180 9.52 3.10 -17.51
CA PHE A 180 9.67 3.93 -16.31
C PHE A 180 10.93 3.61 -15.50
N ALA A 181 11.43 2.37 -15.55
CA ALA A 181 12.63 1.98 -14.81
C ALA A 181 13.39 0.85 -15.52
N GLN A 182 14.70 0.88 -15.38
CA GLN A 182 15.61 -0.18 -15.79
C GLN A 182 15.87 -1.13 -14.64
N GLU A 183 15.69 -2.45 -14.91
CA GLU A 183 16.10 -3.51 -13.97
C GLU A 183 17.62 -3.48 -13.77
N CYS A 184 18.03 -3.66 -12.52
CA CYS A 184 19.44 -3.77 -12.16
C CYS A 184 19.64 -4.66 -10.93
N SER A 185 20.89 -4.96 -10.60
CA SER A 185 21.25 -5.70 -9.40
C SER A 185 21.15 -4.82 -8.15
N LEU A 186 21.08 -5.45 -6.98
CA LEU A 186 21.10 -4.73 -5.70
C LEU A 186 22.40 -3.95 -5.49
N GLU A 187 23.54 -4.46 -5.98
CA GLU A 187 24.82 -3.80 -5.94
C GLU A 187 24.84 -2.53 -6.80
N GLU A 188 24.25 -2.58 -7.98
CA GLU A 188 24.10 -1.42 -8.85
C GLU A 188 23.18 -0.36 -8.24
N ILE A 189 22.09 -0.75 -7.58
CA ILE A 189 21.23 0.18 -6.83
C ILE A 189 22.06 0.98 -5.83
N PHE A 190 22.86 0.31 -4.99
CA PHE A 190 23.66 1.01 -3.96
C PHE A 190 24.80 1.84 -4.51
N SER A 191 25.40 1.43 -5.65
CA SER A 191 26.54 2.13 -6.21
C SER A 191 26.18 3.30 -7.14
N GLN A 192 24.98 3.27 -7.75
CA GLN A 192 24.60 4.25 -8.78
C GLN A 192 23.53 5.25 -8.32
N SER A 193 22.81 4.99 -7.23
CA SER A 193 21.68 5.84 -6.84
C SER A 193 22.11 7.08 -6.07
N ASP A 194 21.61 8.23 -6.47
CA ASP A 194 21.65 9.47 -5.68
C ASP A 194 20.55 9.48 -4.61
N VAL A 195 19.44 8.76 -4.86
CA VAL A 195 18.30 8.63 -3.97
C VAL A 195 17.83 7.17 -3.94
N LEU A 196 17.50 6.68 -2.77
CA LEU A 196 16.93 5.35 -2.58
C LEU A 196 15.49 5.43 -2.04
N SER A 197 14.62 4.63 -2.66
CA SER A 197 13.26 4.34 -2.19
C SER A 197 13.10 2.85 -1.97
N PHE A 198 12.46 2.46 -0.87
CA PHE A 198 12.17 1.06 -0.53
C PHE A 198 10.84 0.93 0.22
#